data_71d88da63520f854ed3d0f0ed317f85e
#
_entry.id   71d88da63520f854ed3d0f0ed317f85e
#
_cell.length_a   1.000
_cell.length_b   1.000
_cell.length_c   1.000
_cell.angle_alpha   90.00
_cell.angle_beta   90.00
_cell.angle_gamma   90.00
#
_symmetry.space_group_name_H-M   'P 1'
#
loop_
_entity.id
_entity.type
_entity.pdbx_description
1 polymer ?
#
loop_
_entity_poly.entity_id
_entity_poly.type
_entity_poly.pdbx_seq_one_letter_code
_entity_poly.pdbx_strand_id
1 'polypeptide(L)'
;MAGESSEIQRGEYLPRVADGLLTRALQSSGAVQIKGPKWCGKTATAERQSASQVFMQDPDRSATLLALADTKPSLILRGEEPRLIDEWQMAPQLWDAVRFAIDRGRGRGRFILTGSATPQQEPAHSGVGRIA
;
A
#
# COMPACT_ATOMS: atom_id res chain seq x y z
N MET A 1 24.55 13.68 -20.34
CA MET A 1 24.08 13.56 -19.18
C MET A 1 22.76 12.90 -19.08
N ALA A 2 21.90 13.24 -19.87
CA ALA A 2 20.67 12.59 -19.79
C ALA A 2 20.84 11.12 -20.02
N GLY A 3 21.77 10.76 -20.85
CA GLY A 3 21.86 9.38 -21.14
C GLY A 3 22.28 8.55 -19.98
N GLU A 4 23.31 8.99 -19.32
CA GLU A 4 23.77 8.20 -18.28
C GLU A 4 22.86 8.24 -17.16
N SER A 5 22.17 9.27 -17.04
CA SER A 5 21.28 9.28 -15.98
C SER A 5 20.04 8.57 -16.34
N SER A 6 19.89 8.02 -17.53
CA SER A 6 18.68 7.37 -17.86
C SER A 6 18.38 6.24 -16.96
N GLU A 7 19.32 5.40 -16.66
CA GLU A 7 19.07 4.33 -15.79
C GLU A 7 18.87 4.78 -14.41
N ILE A 8 19.68 5.72 -13.96
CA ILE A 8 19.51 6.30 -12.68
C ILE A 8 18.20 7.00 -12.63
N GLN A 9 17.86 7.69 -13.68
CA GLN A 9 16.63 8.38 -13.74
C GLN A 9 15.47 7.42 -13.70
N ARG A 10 15.61 6.26 -14.29
CA ARG A 10 14.54 5.34 -14.25
C ARG A 10 14.30 4.89 -12.84
N GLY A 11 15.35 4.65 -12.10
CA GLY A 11 15.22 4.27 -10.74
C GLY A 11 14.67 5.36 -9.88
N GLU A 12 14.94 6.64 -10.20
CA GLU A 12 14.40 7.71 -9.42
C GLU A 12 13.13 8.26 -10.01
N TYR A 13 12.99 8.20 -11.32
CA TYR A 13 11.85 8.77 -11.99
C TYR A 13 10.56 8.04 -11.63
N LEU A 14 10.62 6.72 -11.58
CA LEU A 14 9.43 5.97 -11.25
C LEU A 14 8.88 6.33 -9.88
N PRO A 15 9.71 6.44 -8.85
CA PRO A 15 9.18 6.88 -7.57
C PRO A 15 8.58 8.27 -7.62
N ARG A 16 9.14 9.18 -8.40
CA ARG A 16 8.57 10.51 -8.48
C ARG A 16 7.22 10.52 -9.14
N VAL A 17 7.09 9.76 -10.23
CA VAL A 17 5.82 9.67 -10.89
C VAL A 17 4.81 9.03 -9.97
N ALA A 18 5.22 7.99 -9.28
CA ALA A 18 4.34 7.31 -8.36
C ALA A 18 3.95 8.22 -7.20
N ASP A 19 4.86 9.08 -6.74
CA ASP A 19 4.52 10.00 -5.68
C ASP A 19 3.39 10.93 -6.10
N GLY A 20 3.45 11.44 -7.31
CA GLY A 20 2.40 12.33 -7.78
C GLY A 20 1.06 11.62 -7.93
N LEU A 21 1.10 10.40 -8.44
CA LEU A 21 -0.12 9.62 -8.58
C LEU A 21 -0.69 9.27 -7.23
N LEU A 22 0.17 8.89 -6.29
CA LEU A 22 -0.28 8.53 -4.97
C LEU A 22 -0.88 9.73 -4.26
N THR A 23 -0.25 10.88 -4.37
CA THR A 23 -0.76 12.08 -3.75
C THR A 23 -2.16 12.38 -4.25
N ARG A 24 -2.36 12.31 -5.54
CA ARG A 24 -3.67 12.60 -6.10
C ARG A 24 -4.69 11.57 -5.71
N ALA A 25 -4.28 10.31 -5.69
CA ALA A 25 -5.21 9.26 -5.32
C ALA A 25 -5.63 9.38 -3.86
N LEU A 26 -4.70 9.75 -3.00
CA LEU A 26 -5.03 9.93 -1.59
C LEU A 26 -5.97 11.11 -1.37
N GLN A 27 -5.95 12.06 -2.27
CA GLN A 27 -6.86 13.19 -2.15
C GLN A 27 -8.28 12.84 -2.54
N SER A 28 -8.47 11.73 -3.22
CA SER A 28 -9.80 11.39 -3.70
C SER A 28 -10.32 10.07 -3.19
N SER A 29 -9.53 9.28 -2.50
CA SER A 29 -9.96 7.96 -2.05
C SER A 29 -9.56 7.71 -0.62
N GLY A 30 -10.33 6.88 0.07
CA GLY A 30 -10.00 6.52 1.44
C GLY A 30 -8.83 5.57 1.53
N ALA A 31 -8.68 4.72 0.54
CA ALA A 31 -7.54 3.80 0.49
C ALA A 31 -7.06 3.72 -0.93
N VAL A 32 -5.76 3.53 -1.07
CA VAL A 32 -5.14 3.45 -2.37
C VAL A 32 -4.26 2.22 -2.42
N GLN A 33 -4.34 1.50 -3.51
CA GLN A 33 -3.53 0.31 -3.68
C GLN A 33 -2.45 0.58 -4.72
N ILE A 34 -1.23 0.20 -4.41
CA ILE A 34 -0.13 0.26 -5.35
C ILE A 34 0.34 -1.15 -5.63
N LYS A 35 0.29 -1.54 -6.89
CA LYS A 35 0.77 -2.84 -7.31
C LYS A 35 2.00 -2.68 -8.15
N GLY A 36 2.86 -3.64 -8.10
CA GLY A 36 4.03 -3.63 -8.96
C GLY A 36 5.07 -4.59 -8.47
N PRO A 37 6.09 -4.81 -9.26
CA PRO A 37 7.18 -5.69 -8.84
C PRO A 37 7.88 -5.10 -7.65
N LYS A 38 8.49 -5.96 -6.88
CA LYS A 38 9.14 -5.52 -5.66
C LYS A 38 10.20 -4.49 -5.89
N TRP A 39 10.88 -4.57 -7.02
CA TRP A 39 12.01 -3.69 -7.27
C TRP A 39 11.64 -2.36 -7.91
N CYS A 40 10.39 -2.03 -7.99
CA CYS A 40 10.01 -0.79 -8.65
C CYS A 40 9.91 0.41 -7.72
N GLY A 41 10.22 0.23 -6.46
CA GLY A 41 10.24 1.37 -5.54
C GLY A 41 8.90 1.71 -4.92
N LYS A 42 7.90 0.85 -5.06
CA LYS A 42 6.58 1.19 -4.55
C LYS A 42 6.54 1.31 -3.04
N THR A 43 7.33 0.49 -2.35
CA THR A 43 7.35 0.57 -0.89
C THR A 43 7.97 1.89 -0.44
N ALA A 44 9.05 2.29 -1.09
CA ALA A 44 9.68 3.55 -0.72
C ALA A 44 8.75 4.73 -0.95
N THR A 45 8.03 4.71 -2.07
CA THR A 45 7.06 5.75 -2.35
C THR A 45 5.98 5.79 -1.29
N ALA A 46 5.45 4.62 -0.95
CA ALA A 46 4.38 4.56 0.03
C ALA A 46 4.86 4.97 1.41
N GLU A 47 6.08 4.58 1.76
CA GLU A 47 6.61 4.97 3.05
C GLU A 47 6.73 6.46 3.18
N ARG A 48 7.20 7.13 2.13
CA ARG A 48 7.37 8.56 2.20
C ARG A 48 6.08 9.30 2.43
N GLN A 49 4.98 8.76 1.96
CA GLN A 49 3.72 9.45 2.07
C GLN A 49 2.84 8.93 3.20
N SER A 50 3.32 7.95 3.94
CA SER A 50 2.52 7.41 5.03
C SER A 50 2.97 8.00 6.36
N ALA A 51 2.04 8.11 7.29
CA ALA A 51 2.35 8.58 8.64
C ALA A 51 2.67 7.43 9.57
N SER A 52 2.21 6.24 9.25
CA SER A 52 2.57 5.06 10.02
C SER A 52 2.61 3.87 9.08
N GLN A 53 3.30 2.82 9.46
CA GLN A 53 3.52 1.68 8.57
C GLN A 53 3.42 0.37 9.31
N VAL A 54 2.98 -0.64 8.58
CA VAL A 54 3.09 -2.01 9.05
C VAL A 54 3.57 -2.83 7.87
N PHE A 55 4.58 -3.65 8.12
CA PHE A 55 5.19 -4.47 7.06
C PHE A 55 4.86 -5.92 7.34
N MET A 56 3.97 -6.47 6.53
CA MET A 56 3.50 -7.84 6.78
C MET A 56 4.60 -8.87 6.62
N GLN A 57 5.66 -8.51 5.91
CA GLN A 57 6.77 -9.44 5.71
C GLN A 57 7.86 -9.32 6.74
N ASP A 58 7.74 -8.44 7.71
CA ASP A 58 8.77 -8.26 8.72
C ASP A 58 9.03 -9.60 9.42
N PRO A 59 10.23 -10.15 9.31
CA PRO A 59 10.47 -11.50 9.83
C PRO A 59 10.22 -11.60 11.33
N ASP A 60 10.42 -10.54 12.05
CA ASP A 60 10.21 -10.57 13.49
C ASP A 60 8.77 -10.48 13.88
N ARG A 61 7.92 -10.00 13.00
CA ARG A 61 6.53 -9.72 13.35
C ARG A 61 5.52 -10.44 12.48
N SER A 62 5.97 -11.07 11.44
CA SER A 62 5.06 -11.64 10.46
C SER A 62 4.06 -12.61 11.09
N ALA A 63 4.54 -13.50 11.94
CA ALA A 63 3.64 -14.47 12.55
C ALA A 63 2.58 -13.80 13.41
N THR A 64 2.99 -12.79 14.19
CA THR A 64 2.06 -12.06 15.01
C THR A 64 1.06 -11.29 14.15
N LEU A 65 1.55 -10.67 13.09
CA LEU A 65 0.68 -9.89 12.24
C LEU A 65 -0.33 -10.78 11.51
N LEU A 66 0.09 -11.95 11.07
CA LEU A 66 -0.83 -12.85 10.41
C LEU A 66 -1.90 -13.36 11.38
N ALA A 67 -1.51 -13.61 12.62
CA ALA A 67 -2.49 -14.02 13.61
C ALA A 67 -3.47 -12.89 13.91
N LEU A 68 -2.98 -11.66 13.96
CA LEU A 68 -3.86 -10.52 14.18
C LEU A 68 -4.81 -10.33 13.00
N ALA A 69 -4.33 -10.56 11.80
CA ALA A 69 -5.19 -10.41 10.64
C ALA A 69 -6.35 -11.39 10.69
N ASP A 70 -6.14 -12.54 11.31
CA ASP A 70 -7.22 -13.51 11.42
C ASP A 70 -8.14 -13.23 12.59
N THR A 71 -7.64 -12.64 13.65
CA THR A 71 -8.42 -12.49 14.86
C THR A 71 -8.92 -11.08 15.09
N LYS A 72 -8.08 -10.10 14.82
CA LYS A 72 -8.49 -8.72 15.05
C LYS A 72 -7.77 -7.79 14.09
N PRO A 73 -8.15 -7.83 12.82
CA PRO A 73 -7.44 -7.05 11.81
C PRO A 73 -7.48 -5.54 12.08
N SER A 74 -8.45 -5.07 12.84
CA SER A 74 -8.50 -3.64 13.12
C SER A 74 -7.27 -3.17 13.87
N LEU A 75 -6.59 -4.05 14.57
CA LEU A 75 -5.37 -3.64 15.26
C LEU A 75 -4.24 -3.37 14.27
N ILE A 76 -4.24 -4.06 13.14
CA ILE A 76 -3.24 -3.80 12.12
C ILE A 76 -3.51 -2.45 11.47
N LEU A 77 -4.76 -2.08 11.34
CA LEU A 77 -5.12 -0.83 10.70
C LEU A 77 -4.93 0.39 11.60
N ARG A 78 -4.71 0.18 12.86
CA ARG A 78 -4.66 1.28 13.80
C ARG A 78 -3.30 1.99 13.72
N GLY A 79 -3.32 3.28 13.56
CA GLY A 79 -2.11 4.08 13.49
C GLY A 79 -2.42 5.38 12.78
N GLU A 80 -1.44 6.25 12.73
CA GLU A 80 -1.65 7.52 12.08
C GLU A 80 -1.83 7.35 10.60
N GLU A 81 -2.66 8.17 10.02
CA GLU A 81 -3.03 8.04 8.60
C GLU A 81 -2.35 9.10 7.76
N PRO A 82 -1.94 8.80 6.57
CA PRO A 82 -2.16 7.54 5.87
C PRO A 82 -1.34 6.41 6.48
N ARG A 83 -1.97 5.27 6.66
CA ARG A 83 -1.27 4.12 7.21
C ARG A 83 -0.92 3.16 6.09
N LEU A 84 0.34 2.79 6.01
CA LEU A 84 0.81 1.88 4.98
C LEU A 84 0.71 0.45 5.46
N ILE A 85 0.12 -0.41 4.65
CA ILE A 85 0.13 -1.83 4.89
C ILE A 85 0.89 -2.45 3.74
N ASP A 86 2.14 -2.80 3.99
CA ASP A 86 3.01 -3.31 2.95
C ASP A 86 2.85 -4.81 2.80
N GLU A 87 2.74 -5.26 1.57
CA GLU A 87 2.52 -6.66 1.22
C GLU A 87 1.23 -7.19 1.84
N TRP A 88 0.19 -6.44 1.65
CA TRP A 88 -1.11 -6.78 2.24
C TRP A 88 -1.64 -8.13 1.79
N GLN A 89 -1.21 -8.59 0.61
CA GLN A 89 -1.74 -9.84 0.09
C GLN A 89 -1.31 -11.04 0.91
N MET A 90 -0.37 -10.88 1.81
CA MET A 90 -0.04 -11.97 2.72
C MET A 90 -1.19 -12.27 3.66
N ALA A 91 -2.08 -11.33 3.83
CA ALA A 91 -3.30 -11.54 4.61
C ALA A 91 -4.44 -10.86 3.86
N PRO A 92 -4.99 -11.55 2.87
CA PRO A 92 -5.98 -10.91 2.00
C PRO A 92 -7.22 -10.38 2.72
N GLN A 93 -7.53 -10.92 3.88
CA GLN A 93 -8.66 -10.43 4.65
C GLN A 93 -8.48 -8.99 5.09
N LEU A 94 -7.27 -8.46 5.00
CA LEU A 94 -7.05 -7.06 5.31
C LEU A 94 -7.77 -6.14 4.33
N TRP A 95 -7.99 -6.62 3.11
CA TRP A 95 -8.72 -5.84 2.13
C TRP A 95 -10.13 -5.53 2.64
N ASP A 96 -10.80 -6.54 3.17
CA ASP A 96 -12.14 -6.33 3.68
C ASP A 96 -12.12 -5.49 4.94
N ALA A 97 -11.10 -5.65 5.76
CA ALA A 97 -11.00 -4.83 6.96
C ALA A 97 -10.82 -3.35 6.61
N VAL A 98 -10.04 -3.06 5.58
CA VAL A 98 -9.85 -1.70 5.14
C VAL A 98 -11.16 -1.15 4.58
N ARG A 99 -11.85 -1.93 3.76
CA ARG A 99 -13.12 -1.49 3.22
C ARG A 99 -14.12 -1.19 4.33
N PHE A 100 -14.17 -2.06 5.32
CA PHE A 100 -15.08 -1.86 6.43
C PHE A 100 -14.74 -0.56 7.17
N ALA A 101 -13.45 -0.32 7.40
CA ALA A 101 -13.03 0.87 8.10
C ALA A 101 -13.39 2.14 7.31
N ILE A 102 -13.23 2.08 6.00
CA ILE A 102 -13.55 3.23 5.17
C ILE A 102 -15.05 3.48 5.14
N ASP A 103 -15.83 2.42 5.06
CA ASP A 103 -17.27 2.58 5.02
C ASP A 103 -17.84 3.14 6.31
N ARG A 104 -17.22 2.80 7.43
CA ARG A 104 -17.73 3.28 8.70
C ARG A 104 -17.20 4.63 9.07
N GLY A 105 -16.05 4.98 8.54
CA GLY A 105 -15.47 6.27 8.86
C GLY A 105 -15.64 7.23 7.73
N ARG A 106 -14.93 8.32 7.79
CA ARG A 106 -14.98 9.30 6.75
C ARG A 106 -13.59 9.79 6.51
N GLY A 107 -13.36 10.37 5.37
CA GLY A 107 -12.09 10.97 5.10
C GLY A 107 -11.38 10.28 3.98
N ARG A 108 -10.38 10.93 3.47
CA ARG A 108 -9.59 10.45 2.38
C ARG A 108 -8.17 10.29 2.83
N GLY A 109 -7.40 9.57 2.07
CA GLY A 109 -6.00 9.41 2.38
C GLY A 109 -5.77 8.67 3.67
N ARG A 110 -6.56 7.63 3.92
CA ARG A 110 -6.43 6.93 5.18
C ARG A 110 -5.49 5.74 5.12
N PHE A 111 -5.48 5.01 4.00
CA PHE A 111 -4.68 3.80 3.90
C PHE A 111 -3.96 3.71 2.58
N ILE A 112 -2.76 3.14 2.61
CA ILE A 112 -2.01 2.80 1.41
C ILE A 112 -1.69 1.33 1.50
N LEU A 113 -2.07 0.58 0.47
CA LEU A 113 -1.83 -0.85 0.44
C LEU A 113 -0.87 -1.15 -0.68
N THR A 114 0.25 -1.79 -0.36
CA THR A 114 1.19 -2.15 -1.39
C THR A 114 1.28 -3.66 -1.50
N GLY A 115 1.48 -4.14 -2.68
CA GLY A 115 1.63 -5.56 -2.90
C GLY A 115 2.37 -5.84 -4.19
N SER A 116 2.95 -7.01 -4.26
CA SER A 116 3.62 -7.43 -5.47
C SER A 116 2.59 -7.99 -6.42
N ALA A 117 2.71 -7.62 -7.67
CA ALA A 117 1.75 -8.07 -8.65
C ALA A 117 2.05 -9.49 -9.07
N THR A 118 1.08 -10.34 -9.01
CA THR A 118 1.19 -11.64 -9.60
C THR A 118 -0.10 -11.91 -10.33
N PRO A 119 -0.06 -12.66 -11.40
CA PRO A 119 -1.26 -12.85 -12.17
C PRO A 119 -2.40 -13.47 -11.40
N GLN A 120 -2.09 -14.30 -10.45
CA GLN A 120 -3.14 -14.96 -9.76
C GLN A 120 -3.90 -14.06 -8.84
N GLN A 121 -3.33 -12.98 -8.45
CA GLN A 121 -3.97 -12.18 -7.48
C GLN A 121 -4.72 -11.03 -7.97
N GLU A 122 -4.78 -10.90 -9.27
CA GLU A 122 -5.35 -9.81 -9.79
C GLU A 122 -6.65 -9.44 -9.49
N PRO A 123 -7.52 -9.83 -10.02
CA PRO A 123 -8.77 -9.23 -10.12
C PRO A 123 -9.72 -9.20 -9.05
N ALA A 124 -9.54 -9.89 -8.06
CA ALA A 124 -10.62 -10.08 -7.18
C ALA A 124 -10.94 -8.89 -6.33
N HIS A 125 -10.09 -7.95 -6.28
CA HIS A 125 -10.25 -6.91 -5.30
C HIS A 125 -10.16 -5.56 -5.90
N SER A 126 -11.13 -5.18 -6.63
CA SER A 126 -11.06 -3.90 -7.24
C SER A 126 -11.96 -2.90 -6.61
N GLY A 127 -12.50 -3.17 -5.49
CA GLY A 127 -13.47 -2.28 -4.92
C GLY A 127 -12.93 -1.11 -4.18
N VAL A 128 -11.70 -1.17 -3.74
CA VAL A 128 -11.13 -0.07 -3.00
C VAL A 128 -10.47 0.86 -3.97
N GLY A 129 -10.40 2.10 -3.68
CA GLY A 129 -9.75 3.05 -4.54
C GLY A 129 -8.35 2.64 -4.89
N ARG A 130 -7.92 2.93 -6.07
CA ARG A 130 -6.64 2.44 -6.47
C ARG A 130 -5.94 3.40 -7.35
N ILE A 131 -4.68 3.24 -7.48
CA ILE A 131 -3.87 4.06 -8.25
C ILE A 131 -3.68 3.48 -9.50
N ALA A 132 -4.09 2.72 -9.97
CA ALA A 132 -3.90 2.17 -11.27
C ALA A 132 -2.65 1.40 -11.39
#